data_afee663b4463b32be2a4654b1e8a106c
#
_entry.id   afee663b4463b32be2a4654b1e8a106c
#
_cell.length_a   1.000
_cell.length_b   1.000
_cell.length_c   1.000
_cell.angle_alpha   90.00
_cell.angle_beta   90.00
_cell.angle_gamma   90.00
#
_symmetry.space_group_name_H-M   'P 1'
#
loop_
_entity.id
_entity.type
_entity.pdbx_description
1 polymer ?
#
loop_
_entity_poly.entity_id
_entity_poly.type
_entity_poly.pdbx_seq_one_letter_code
_entity_poly.pdbx_strand_id
1 'polypeptide(L)'
;EEKTFSNIKKKILIFQQDMFYYKFNLKLPNTKWVGTKACKFKDFKNPQWLRNVKDRKYKFYRLDTIFSETKYQSIEVKKNGGWHFTNIKTAEEIKLKLNSYLHHNEFEKSSLDLKDIQDIISNQKTIYNLKADKRVYKIGEGEKLEKIEISHLPNYIKNNELLYKKWIQE
;
A
#
# COMPACT_ATOMS: atom_id res chain seq x y z
N GLU A 1 -12.27 4.89 -16.44
CA GLU A 1 -11.52 5.67 -15.42
C GLU A 1 -11.89 7.17 -15.45
N GLU A 2 -12.02 7.82 -16.59
CA GLU A 2 -12.40 9.25 -16.67
C GLU A 2 -13.75 9.54 -15.99
N LYS A 3 -14.75 8.67 -16.13
CA LYS A 3 -16.07 8.81 -15.49
C LYS A 3 -16.02 8.82 -13.96
N THR A 4 -14.98 8.26 -13.35
CA THR A 4 -14.84 8.21 -11.89
C THR A 4 -14.50 9.59 -11.32
N PHE A 5 -13.69 10.37 -12.02
CA PHE A 5 -13.25 11.69 -11.55
C PHE A 5 -14.25 12.81 -11.86
N SER A 6 -14.97 12.71 -12.96
CA SER A 6 -15.98 13.72 -13.35
C SER A 6 -17.18 13.79 -12.40
N ASN A 7 -17.52 12.69 -11.74
CA ASN A 7 -18.70 12.54 -10.89
C ASN A 7 -18.41 12.45 -9.38
N ILE A 8 -17.26 12.98 -8.91
CA ILE A 8 -16.99 13.01 -7.47
C ILE A 8 -17.98 13.96 -6.78
N LYS A 9 -18.95 13.38 -6.05
CA LYS A 9 -19.93 14.11 -5.24
C LYS A 9 -19.38 14.51 -3.87
N LYS A 10 -18.42 13.76 -3.35
CA LYS A 10 -17.83 13.95 -2.04
C LYS A 10 -16.56 14.79 -2.12
N LYS A 11 -16.18 15.41 -1.00
CA LYS A 11 -14.98 16.25 -0.91
C LYS A 11 -13.70 15.47 -1.15
N ILE A 12 -13.64 14.24 -0.66
CA ILE A 12 -12.45 13.39 -0.70
C ILE A 12 -12.81 12.01 -1.20
N LEU A 13 -12.01 11.49 -2.11
CA LEU A 13 -12.06 10.14 -2.65
C LEU A 13 -10.84 9.36 -2.16
N ILE A 14 -11.09 8.17 -1.63
CA ILE A 14 -10.05 7.24 -1.14
C ILE A 14 -10.16 5.94 -1.91
N PHE A 15 -9.03 5.46 -2.43
CA PHE A 15 -8.95 4.21 -3.17
C PHE A 15 -8.47 3.08 -2.26
N GLN A 16 -9.24 2.00 -2.18
CA GLN A 16 -8.79 0.75 -1.57
C GLN A 16 -8.14 -0.12 -2.64
N GLN A 17 -6.84 -0.31 -2.53
CA GLN A 17 -6.01 -1.02 -3.50
C GLN A 17 -5.52 -2.33 -2.90
N ASP A 18 -5.38 -3.36 -3.73
CA ASP A 18 -4.67 -4.58 -3.36
C ASP A 18 -3.18 -4.31 -3.24
N MET A 19 -2.53 -4.90 -2.24
CA MET A 19 -1.08 -4.76 -2.04
C MET A 19 -0.34 -5.97 -2.60
N PHE A 20 0.75 -5.68 -3.32
CA PHE A 20 1.62 -6.68 -3.93
C PHE A 20 3.07 -6.44 -3.51
N TYR A 21 3.78 -7.54 -3.25
CA TYR A 21 5.16 -7.52 -2.81
C TYR A 21 6.06 -8.34 -3.72
N TYR A 22 7.26 -7.85 -3.98
CA TYR A 22 8.37 -8.51 -4.69
C TYR A 22 8.08 -8.88 -6.14
N LYS A 23 6.90 -9.39 -6.42
CA LYS A 23 6.41 -9.78 -7.75
C LYS A 23 5.03 -9.16 -7.98
N PHE A 24 4.70 -8.93 -9.25
CA PHE A 24 3.42 -8.29 -9.60
C PHE A 24 2.20 -9.14 -9.24
N ASN A 25 2.35 -10.46 -9.15
CA ASN A 25 1.28 -11.39 -8.85
C ASN A 25 1.38 -12.02 -7.44
N LEU A 26 2.23 -11.52 -6.56
CA LEU A 26 2.26 -11.89 -5.14
C LEU A 26 1.51 -10.86 -4.32
N LYS A 27 0.30 -11.19 -3.94
CA LYS A 27 -0.64 -10.32 -3.22
C LYS A 27 -0.60 -10.58 -1.72
N LEU A 28 -0.69 -9.53 -0.93
CA LEU A 28 -0.93 -9.62 0.51
C LEU A 28 -2.43 -9.84 0.75
N PRO A 29 -2.84 -10.99 1.29
CA PRO A 29 -4.25 -11.28 1.55
C PRO A 29 -4.81 -10.38 2.65
N ASN A 30 -6.12 -10.14 2.62
CA ASN A 30 -6.89 -9.47 3.69
C ASN A 30 -6.43 -8.04 4.06
N THR A 31 -5.48 -7.47 3.33
CA THR A 31 -4.98 -6.12 3.57
C THR A 31 -5.22 -5.24 2.34
N LYS A 32 -5.84 -4.09 2.56
CA LYS A 32 -6.06 -3.08 1.52
C LYS A 32 -5.22 -1.84 1.82
N TRP A 33 -4.53 -1.36 0.81
CA TRP A 33 -3.84 -0.09 0.88
C TRP A 33 -4.82 1.06 0.63
N VAL A 34 -4.80 2.07 1.49
CA VAL A 34 -5.69 3.24 1.42
C VAL A 34 -4.91 4.56 1.31
N GLY A 35 -3.66 4.48 0.89
CA GLY A 35 -2.78 5.65 0.78
C GLY A 35 -3.10 6.56 -0.40
N THR A 36 -3.71 6.02 -1.47
CA THR A 36 -4.09 6.81 -2.65
C THR A 36 -5.39 7.56 -2.39
N LYS A 37 -5.32 8.89 -2.44
CA LYS A 37 -6.43 9.79 -2.16
C LYS A 37 -6.49 10.89 -3.20
N ALA A 38 -7.70 11.36 -3.49
CA ALA A 38 -7.94 12.48 -4.39
C ALA A 38 -8.96 13.44 -3.79
N CYS A 39 -8.90 14.71 -4.18
CA CYS A 39 -9.91 15.71 -3.91
C CYS A 39 -9.99 16.68 -5.10
N LYS A 40 -11.04 17.49 -5.15
CA LYS A 40 -11.09 18.59 -6.12
C LYS A 40 -10.05 19.64 -5.75
N PHE A 41 -9.46 20.29 -6.76
CA PHE A 41 -8.41 21.31 -6.53
C PHE A 41 -8.88 22.42 -5.58
N LYS A 42 -10.11 22.88 -5.69
CA LYS A 42 -10.71 23.88 -4.78
C LYS A 42 -10.76 23.46 -3.31
N ASP A 43 -10.72 22.17 -3.04
CA ASP A 43 -10.78 21.59 -1.68
C ASP A 43 -9.39 21.19 -1.18
N PHE A 44 -8.37 21.29 -2.03
CA PHE A 44 -7.01 20.88 -1.74
C PHE A 44 -6.30 21.91 -0.85
N LYS A 45 -5.73 21.48 0.25
CA LYS A 45 -4.93 22.33 1.14
C LYS A 45 -3.44 22.19 0.84
N ASN A 46 -2.91 20.97 1.06
CA ASN A 46 -1.52 20.60 0.76
C ASN A 46 -1.40 19.05 0.72
N PRO A 47 -0.31 18.49 0.18
CA PRO A 47 -0.12 17.04 0.07
C PRO A 47 -0.16 16.32 1.42
N GLN A 48 0.46 16.89 2.45
CA GLN A 48 0.54 16.27 3.78
C GLN A 48 -0.85 16.20 4.44
N TRP A 49 -1.67 17.23 4.28
CA TRP A 49 -3.05 17.20 4.73
C TRP A 49 -3.83 16.06 4.07
N LEU A 50 -3.77 15.94 2.74
CA LEU A 50 -4.50 14.90 2.01
C LEU A 50 -4.04 13.50 2.44
N ARG A 51 -2.72 13.33 2.64
CA ARG A 51 -2.14 12.08 3.17
C ARG A 51 -2.70 11.73 4.55
N ASN A 52 -2.86 12.71 5.44
CA ASN A 52 -3.29 12.53 6.83
C ASN A 52 -4.80 12.31 6.99
N VAL A 53 -5.61 12.59 5.96
CA VAL A 53 -7.05 12.35 6.01
C VAL A 53 -7.34 10.90 6.39
N LYS A 54 -8.23 10.70 7.36
CA LYS A 54 -8.59 9.36 7.83
C LYS A 54 -9.47 8.65 6.81
N ASP A 55 -9.22 7.37 6.62
CA ASP A 55 -9.87 6.47 5.65
C ASP A 55 -11.18 5.84 6.15
N ARG A 56 -11.80 6.45 7.14
CA ARG A 56 -13.06 5.99 7.72
C ARG A 56 -14.15 7.04 7.62
N LYS A 57 -15.37 6.56 7.40
CA LYS A 57 -16.57 7.40 7.47
C LYS A 57 -16.93 7.65 8.92
N TYR A 58 -17.24 8.90 9.25
CA TYR A 58 -17.72 9.30 10.56
C TYR A 58 -19.22 9.50 10.51
N LYS A 59 -19.92 9.13 11.59
CA LYS A 59 -21.35 9.34 11.72
C LYS A 59 -21.65 10.84 11.87
N PHE A 60 -22.81 11.29 11.43
CA PHE A 60 -23.16 12.73 11.37
C PHE A 60 -23.14 13.41 12.75
N TYR A 61 -23.41 12.68 13.82
CA TYR A 61 -23.41 13.22 15.20
C TYR A 61 -22.02 13.35 15.84
N ARG A 62 -20.97 13.00 15.14
CA ARG A 62 -19.59 13.13 15.62
C ARG A 62 -19.12 14.57 15.45
N LEU A 63 -19.38 15.41 16.50
CA LEU A 63 -19.02 16.83 16.50
C LEU A 63 -17.51 17.07 16.38
N ASP A 64 -16.67 16.12 16.83
CA ASP A 64 -15.21 16.20 16.69
C ASP A 64 -14.73 16.24 15.24
N THR A 65 -15.59 15.86 14.28
CA THR A 65 -15.26 15.98 12.84
C THR A 65 -15.32 17.41 12.34
N ILE A 66 -16.08 18.29 12.98
CA ILE A 66 -16.24 19.70 12.59
C ILE A 66 -14.93 20.46 12.85
N PHE A 67 -14.27 20.15 13.95
CA PHE A 67 -13.02 20.80 14.39
C PHE A 67 -11.77 20.05 13.92
N SER A 68 -11.92 18.93 13.23
CA SER A 68 -10.78 18.11 12.79
C SER A 68 -10.33 18.46 11.38
N GLU A 69 -9.04 18.65 11.21
CA GLU A 69 -8.44 18.84 9.88
C GLU A 69 -8.32 17.54 9.06
N THR A 70 -8.42 16.37 9.70
CA THR A 70 -8.18 15.07 9.06
C THR A 70 -9.36 14.12 9.06
N LYS A 71 -10.42 14.42 9.81
CA LYS A 71 -11.63 13.61 9.90
C LYS A 71 -12.75 14.28 9.11
N TYR A 72 -13.26 13.62 8.09
CA TYR A 72 -14.31 14.17 7.24
C TYR A 72 -15.49 13.20 7.14
N GLN A 73 -16.71 13.75 7.15
CA GLN A 73 -17.94 12.99 6.85
C GLN A 73 -18.13 12.82 5.33
N SER A 74 -17.68 13.81 4.57
CA SER A 74 -17.82 13.84 3.11
C SER A 74 -16.65 13.13 2.42
N ILE A 75 -16.53 11.82 2.66
CA ILE A 75 -15.58 10.95 1.98
C ILE A 75 -16.30 9.86 1.17
N GLU A 76 -15.71 9.47 0.07
CA GLU A 76 -16.13 8.32 -0.73
C GLU A 76 -14.97 7.31 -0.78
N VAL A 77 -15.24 6.06 -0.47
CA VAL A 77 -14.27 4.98 -0.53
C VAL A 77 -14.60 4.10 -1.73
N LYS A 78 -13.70 4.08 -2.71
CA LYS A 78 -13.77 3.19 -3.88
C LYS A 78 -13.09 1.88 -3.54
N LYS A 79 -13.90 0.82 -3.42
CA LYS A 79 -13.41 -0.57 -3.34
C LYS A 79 -12.80 -0.95 -4.69
N ASN A 80 -11.84 -1.87 -4.65
CA ASN A 80 -11.12 -2.33 -5.84
C ASN A 80 -10.53 -1.17 -6.66
N GLY A 81 -9.96 -0.19 -5.95
CA GLY A 81 -9.41 1.03 -6.50
C GLY A 81 -8.04 0.88 -7.19
N GLY A 82 -7.64 -0.33 -7.52
CA GLY A 82 -6.42 -0.64 -8.25
C GLY A 82 -5.39 -1.43 -7.44
N TRP A 83 -4.13 -1.30 -7.81
CA TRP A 83 -3.00 -2.08 -7.33
C TRP A 83 -1.98 -1.17 -6.64
N HIS A 84 -1.45 -1.61 -5.52
CA HIS A 84 -0.34 -0.97 -4.83
C HIS A 84 0.86 -1.92 -4.83
N PHE A 85 1.80 -1.68 -5.74
CA PHE A 85 3.02 -2.47 -5.85
C PHE A 85 4.08 -1.91 -4.91
N THR A 86 4.61 -2.75 -4.03
CA THR A 86 5.66 -2.38 -3.10
C THR A 86 6.80 -3.39 -3.11
N ASN A 87 8.04 -2.91 -2.95
CA ASN A 87 9.23 -3.75 -2.94
C ASN A 87 9.33 -4.71 -4.16
N ILE A 88 8.92 -4.26 -5.36
CA ILE A 88 9.21 -4.95 -6.62
C ILE A 88 10.71 -4.73 -6.89
N LYS A 89 11.54 -5.47 -6.20
CA LYS A 89 13.00 -5.29 -6.10
C LYS A 89 13.67 -6.61 -5.77
N THR A 90 14.97 -6.72 -6.08
CA THR A 90 15.80 -7.82 -5.61
C THR A 90 16.07 -7.71 -4.11
N ALA A 91 16.59 -8.76 -3.48
CA ALA A 91 16.93 -8.75 -2.07
C ALA A 91 17.99 -7.68 -1.73
N GLU A 92 18.98 -7.52 -2.61
CA GLU A 92 20.04 -6.52 -2.49
C GLU A 92 19.46 -5.10 -2.53
N GLU A 93 18.58 -4.82 -3.48
CA GLU A 93 17.91 -3.53 -3.61
C GLU A 93 16.98 -3.24 -2.43
N ILE A 94 16.34 -4.27 -1.85
CA ILE A 94 15.54 -4.14 -0.64
C ILE A 94 16.43 -3.81 0.55
N LYS A 95 17.56 -4.51 0.73
CA LYS A 95 18.54 -4.23 1.80
C LYS A 95 19.05 -2.79 1.69
N LEU A 96 19.43 -2.37 0.49
CA LEU A 96 19.85 -0.99 0.25
C LEU A 96 18.75 0.03 0.62
N LYS A 97 17.52 -0.23 0.22
CA LYS A 97 16.38 0.62 0.56
C LYS A 97 16.18 0.70 2.07
N LEU A 98 16.26 -0.40 2.80
CA LEU A 98 16.05 -0.45 4.25
C LEU A 98 17.15 0.33 5.01
N ASN A 99 18.39 0.23 4.55
CA ASN A 99 19.51 1.01 5.11
C ASN A 99 19.40 2.52 4.84
N SER A 100 18.77 2.90 3.73
CA SER A 100 18.64 4.30 3.30
C SER A 100 17.35 4.98 3.76
N TYR A 101 16.47 4.26 4.43
CA TYR A 101 15.14 4.76 4.80
C TYR A 101 15.13 5.43 6.17
N LEU A 102 14.16 6.33 6.40
CA LEU A 102 13.98 7.04 7.69
C LEU A 102 13.88 6.12 8.93
N HIS A 103 13.51 4.86 8.74
CA HIS A 103 13.43 3.84 9.79
C HIS A 103 14.59 2.85 9.75
N HIS A 104 15.78 3.25 9.23
CA HIS A 104 16.97 2.39 9.21
C HIS A 104 17.32 1.81 10.59
N ASN A 105 17.10 2.57 11.68
CA ASN A 105 17.28 2.11 13.05
C ASN A 105 16.44 0.86 13.41
N GLU A 106 15.23 0.72 12.84
CA GLU A 106 14.40 -0.47 13.06
C GLU A 106 15.00 -1.68 12.31
N PHE A 107 15.57 -1.44 11.14
CA PHE A 107 16.23 -2.48 10.35
C PHE A 107 17.55 -2.93 11.00
N GLU A 108 18.39 -2.01 11.45
CA GLU A 108 19.61 -2.32 12.19
C GLU A 108 19.33 -3.16 13.45
N LYS A 109 18.29 -2.80 14.20
CA LYS A 109 17.88 -3.56 15.39
C LYS A 109 17.28 -4.93 15.06
N SER A 110 16.78 -5.16 13.84
CA SER A 110 16.26 -6.46 13.43
C SER A 110 17.36 -7.48 13.17
N SER A 111 18.61 -7.04 13.00
CA SER A 111 19.78 -7.87 12.68
C SER A 111 19.63 -8.73 11.41
N LEU A 112 18.66 -8.39 10.53
CA LEU A 112 18.43 -9.14 9.29
C LEU A 112 19.58 -8.90 8.31
N ASP A 113 20.15 -9.98 7.83
CA ASP A 113 21.16 -9.94 6.77
C ASP A 113 20.54 -10.12 5.37
N LEU A 114 21.38 -10.20 4.35
CA LEU A 114 20.92 -10.40 2.97
C LEU A 114 20.28 -11.77 2.78
N LYS A 115 20.79 -12.80 3.45
CA LYS A 115 20.29 -14.15 3.36
C LYS A 115 18.87 -14.25 3.98
N ASP A 116 18.69 -13.61 5.13
CA ASP A 116 17.37 -13.55 5.77
C ASP A 116 16.32 -12.90 4.85
N ILE A 117 16.71 -11.80 4.15
CA ILE A 117 15.83 -11.15 3.18
C ILE A 117 15.50 -12.08 2.00
N GLN A 118 16.50 -12.81 1.49
CA GLN A 118 16.30 -13.81 0.42
C GLN A 118 15.37 -14.93 0.88
N ASP A 119 15.53 -15.42 2.10
CA ASP A 119 14.69 -16.46 2.69
C ASP A 119 13.23 -15.96 2.89
N ILE A 120 13.04 -14.74 3.36
CA ILE A 120 11.71 -14.11 3.48
C ILE A 120 11.01 -14.05 2.11
N ILE A 121 11.72 -13.60 1.08
CA ILE A 121 11.18 -13.51 -0.30
C ILE A 121 10.86 -14.89 -0.85
N SER A 122 11.77 -15.86 -0.71
CA SER A 122 11.61 -17.23 -1.20
C SER A 122 10.44 -17.94 -0.51
N ASN A 123 10.23 -17.66 0.77
CA ASN A 123 9.09 -18.14 1.53
C ASN A 123 7.80 -17.34 1.26
N GLN A 124 7.83 -16.37 0.34
CA GLN A 124 6.68 -15.52 0.01
C GLN A 124 6.04 -14.86 1.24
N LYS A 125 6.86 -14.33 2.13
CA LYS A 125 6.41 -13.57 3.31
C LYS A 125 6.71 -12.08 3.12
N THR A 126 5.88 -11.21 3.70
CA THR A 126 6.21 -9.78 3.72
C THR A 126 7.34 -9.50 4.70
N ILE A 127 8.22 -8.56 4.38
CA ILE A 127 9.29 -8.15 5.29
C ILE A 127 8.77 -7.32 6.47
N TYR A 128 7.57 -6.76 6.34
CA TYR A 128 6.91 -5.99 7.40
C TYR A 128 5.67 -6.70 7.91
N ASN A 129 5.53 -6.82 9.21
CA ASN A 129 4.26 -7.18 9.84
C ASN A 129 3.38 -5.93 9.99
N LEU A 130 2.44 -5.74 9.08
CA LEU A 130 1.53 -4.58 9.08
C LEU A 130 0.49 -4.64 10.21
N LYS A 131 0.29 -5.81 10.83
CA LYS A 131 -0.64 -6.02 11.94
C LYS A 131 0.03 -5.91 13.31
N ALA A 132 1.35 -5.83 13.35
CA ALA A 132 2.08 -5.71 14.62
C ALA A 132 1.64 -4.44 15.37
N ASP A 133 1.51 -4.57 16.68
CA ASP A 133 1.30 -3.42 17.56
C ASP A 133 2.46 -2.42 17.38
N LYS A 134 2.17 -1.15 17.62
CA LYS A 134 3.16 -0.07 17.55
C LYS A 134 4.36 -0.27 18.50
N ARG A 135 4.22 -1.14 19.49
CA ARG A 135 5.24 -1.48 20.50
C ARG A 135 6.19 -2.58 20.08
N VAL A 136 5.89 -3.30 18.98
CA VAL A 136 6.66 -4.44 18.49
C VAL A 136 7.38 -4.04 17.21
N TYR A 137 8.60 -4.54 17.03
CA TYR A 137 9.33 -4.38 15.77
C TYR A 137 8.53 -4.98 14.61
N LYS A 138 8.39 -4.22 13.54
CA LYS A 138 7.58 -4.61 12.39
C LYS A 138 8.36 -5.39 11.35
N ILE A 139 9.67 -5.44 11.47
CA ILE A 139 10.56 -6.07 10.49
C ILE A 139 10.84 -7.52 10.90
N GLY A 140 10.77 -8.45 9.96
CA GLY A 140 11.20 -9.84 10.08
C GLY A 140 10.10 -10.87 9.97
N GLU A 141 8.95 -10.71 10.61
CA GLU A 141 7.86 -11.69 10.61
C GLU A 141 6.61 -11.14 9.94
N GLY A 142 6.62 -11.17 8.61
CA GLY A 142 5.48 -10.73 7.82
C GLY A 142 4.46 -11.83 7.52
N GLU A 143 3.35 -11.41 6.92
CA GLU A 143 2.28 -12.31 6.50
C GLU A 143 2.66 -13.07 5.22
N LYS A 144 2.13 -14.28 5.06
CA LYS A 144 2.25 -15.07 3.83
C LYS A 144 1.54 -14.37 2.69
N LEU A 145 2.21 -14.29 1.54
CA LEU A 145 1.63 -13.80 0.29
C LEU A 145 0.90 -14.93 -0.44
N GLU A 146 -0.10 -14.56 -1.21
CA GLU A 146 -0.79 -15.47 -2.14
C GLU A 146 -0.43 -15.13 -3.58
N LYS A 147 -0.20 -16.16 -4.39
CA LYS A 147 -0.04 -16.01 -5.83
C LYS A 147 -1.42 -15.84 -6.45
N ILE A 148 -1.59 -14.81 -7.26
CA ILE A 148 -2.81 -14.60 -8.04
C ILE A 148 -2.52 -14.78 -9.54
N GLU A 149 -3.58 -14.99 -10.31
CA GLU A 149 -3.50 -15.07 -11.77
C GLU A 149 -3.13 -13.72 -12.39
N ILE A 150 -2.38 -13.78 -13.48
CA ILE A 150 -1.98 -12.60 -14.27
C ILE A 150 -3.20 -11.85 -14.83
N SER A 151 -4.29 -12.55 -15.05
CA SER A 151 -5.57 -12.00 -15.50
C SER A 151 -6.08 -10.85 -14.62
N HIS A 152 -5.75 -10.84 -13.32
CA HIS A 152 -6.13 -9.81 -12.35
C HIS A 152 -5.19 -8.59 -12.31
N LEU A 153 -4.09 -8.62 -13.06
CA LEU A 153 -3.12 -7.53 -13.12
C LEU A 153 -3.59 -6.41 -14.07
N PRO A 154 -2.98 -5.21 -14.00
CA PRO A 154 -3.21 -4.13 -14.95
C PRO A 154 -3.00 -4.59 -16.40
N ASN A 155 -3.83 -4.10 -17.31
CA ASN A 155 -3.75 -4.47 -18.73
C ASN A 155 -2.36 -4.25 -19.31
N TYR A 156 -1.67 -3.19 -18.91
CA TYR A 156 -0.32 -2.92 -19.38
C TYR A 156 0.66 -4.04 -19.01
N ILE A 157 0.60 -4.59 -17.80
CA ILE A 157 1.46 -5.71 -17.38
C ILE A 157 1.09 -6.98 -18.15
N LYS A 158 -0.21 -7.28 -18.28
CA LYS A 158 -0.70 -8.44 -19.03
C LYS A 158 -0.25 -8.43 -20.50
N ASN A 159 -0.35 -7.28 -21.12
CA ASN A 159 0.00 -7.13 -22.54
C ASN A 159 1.52 -7.13 -22.79
N ASN A 160 2.33 -6.99 -21.74
CA ASN A 160 3.79 -6.94 -21.78
C ASN A 160 4.42 -7.99 -20.86
N GLU A 161 3.81 -9.15 -20.72
CA GLU A 161 4.23 -10.21 -19.78
C GLU A 161 5.70 -10.61 -19.96
N LEU A 162 6.15 -10.78 -21.20
CA LEU A 162 7.54 -11.13 -21.51
C LEU A 162 8.54 -10.10 -20.97
N LEU A 163 8.22 -8.82 -21.06
CA LEU A 163 9.05 -7.74 -20.51
C LEU A 163 9.15 -7.81 -18.98
N TYR A 164 8.11 -8.28 -18.33
CA TYR A 164 8.00 -8.34 -16.87
C TYR A 164 8.19 -9.73 -16.29
N LYS A 165 8.62 -10.73 -17.10
CA LYS A 165 8.80 -12.12 -16.66
C LYS A 165 9.61 -12.25 -15.36
N LYS A 166 10.69 -11.48 -15.20
CA LYS A 166 11.51 -11.43 -13.97
C LYS A 166 10.68 -11.08 -12.72
N TRP A 167 9.62 -10.31 -12.88
CA TRP A 167 8.78 -9.79 -11.80
C TRP A 167 7.42 -10.48 -11.67
N ILE A 168 7.25 -11.60 -12.33
CA ILE A 168 6.08 -12.48 -12.24
C ILE A 168 6.53 -13.78 -11.58
N GLN A 169 5.77 -14.24 -10.58
CA GLN A 169 6.00 -15.53 -9.92
C GLN A 169 5.39 -16.62 -10.80
N GLU A 170 6.22 -17.57 -11.23
CA GLU A 170 5.80 -18.79 -11.94
C GLU A 170 5.06 -19.78 -11.04
#